data_2e089482f494eb50212b6368691bef79
#
_entry.id   2e089482f494eb50212b6368691bef79
#
_cell.length_a   1.000
_cell.length_b   1.000
_cell.length_c   1.000
_cell.angle_alpha   90.00
_cell.angle_beta   90.00
_cell.angle_gamma   90.00
#
_symmetry.space_group_name_H-M   'P 1'
#
loop_
_entity.id
_entity.type
_entity.pdbx_description
1 polymer ?
#
loop_
_entity_poly.entity_id
_entity_poly.type
_entity_poly.pdbx_seq_one_letter_code
_entity_poly.pdbx_strand_id
1 'polypeptide(L)'
;MGGRYDNILETIGRTPVVRINKLAPPGINLYVKVEAFNPMGSVKDRLALGVIEDAERSGKLKPGQTVIEATSGNTGIGLAMVCAVKGYPLVVTMAENFSVERRKLMRFLGAKVVLTPASEKGSGMLAKAVELAETHGWFLCRQFENEANANIHTRTTAEEILADFADTHLDYWVTGFGTGGTLKGVARVLKEKSPGTKVVVCEPDNSQMLGSGIAQARDGNGTPAGSHPSFRPHLMQGWSPDFVPKLTEDAVNAKLFDGLVPVNGGEALRLARELAQKEGIFVGTSGGATLAGALAVAAAAPAGSNILCMLPDTGERYLSTPLFADVPADMTTEEIEISRSTPRYRFDAPPPVAKPAAKAPPPEPPPAVTPAAAAFLAEVTSDRNQPVVMFALEWCEFCWSVRRMFAEYKIPYRAVDLDSVEYQKDDWGGQIRAALTARTTWKTIPQIFVGGEFVGGCTDAFDAWKSGRLPELLAKYGVEHRGDLKADPYSFLPGWLHPRRAS
;
A
#
# COMPACT_ATOMS: atom_id res chain seq x y z
N MET A 1 10.63 -18.22 -14.79
CA MET A 1 10.67 -16.81 -15.20
C MET A 1 11.90 -16.16 -14.58
N GLY A 2 12.89 -15.86 -15.35
CA GLY A 2 14.04 -15.10 -14.98
C GLY A 2 14.50 -14.36 -16.23
N GLY A 3 14.89 -13.10 -16.11
CA GLY A 3 15.32 -12.30 -17.25
C GLY A 3 15.91 -10.98 -16.77
N ARG A 4 16.65 -10.34 -17.65
CA ARG A 4 17.08 -8.95 -17.47
C ARG A 4 16.09 -8.11 -18.26
N TYR A 5 15.54 -7.09 -17.62
CA TYR A 5 14.55 -6.18 -18.17
C TYR A 5 15.12 -4.77 -18.17
N ASP A 6 14.78 -3.96 -19.16
CA ASP A 6 15.25 -2.58 -19.26
C ASP A 6 14.52 -1.67 -18.26
N ASN A 7 13.28 -2.00 -17.91
CA ASN A 7 12.50 -1.29 -16.91
C ASN A 7 11.41 -2.18 -16.29
N ILE A 8 10.81 -1.71 -15.21
CA ILE A 8 9.82 -2.47 -14.44
C ILE A 8 8.54 -2.79 -15.24
N LEU A 9 8.17 -2.01 -16.26
CA LEU A 9 6.94 -2.22 -17.03
C LEU A 9 6.97 -3.52 -17.84
N GLU A 10 8.17 -3.99 -18.23
CA GLU A 10 8.35 -5.24 -18.95
C GLU A 10 8.09 -6.49 -18.11
N THR A 11 8.01 -6.32 -16.78
CA THR A 11 7.67 -7.41 -15.85
C THR A 11 6.16 -7.57 -15.65
N ILE A 12 5.34 -6.68 -16.22
CA ILE A 12 3.88 -6.77 -16.13
C ILE A 12 3.38 -7.97 -16.94
N GLY A 13 2.49 -8.75 -16.33
CA GLY A 13 1.91 -9.94 -16.96
C GLY A 13 2.69 -11.22 -16.68
N ARG A 14 2.41 -12.26 -17.44
CA ARG A 14 2.97 -13.63 -17.24
C ARG A 14 2.81 -14.10 -15.80
N THR A 15 1.68 -13.76 -15.20
CA THR A 15 1.36 -14.11 -13.82
C THR A 15 1.09 -15.61 -13.70
N PRO A 16 1.49 -16.25 -12.59
CA PRO A 16 1.36 -17.70 -12.46
C PRO A 16 -0.08 -18.15 -12.31
N VAL A 17 -0.34 -19.37 -12.80
CA VAL A 17 -1.51 -20.19 -12.48
C VAL A 17 -1.09 -21.22 -11.44
N VAL A 18 -1.77 -21.24 -10.30
CA VAL A 18 -1.44 -22.10 -9.16
C VAL A 18 -2.62 -23.02 -8.85
N ARG A 19 -2.35 -24.32 -8.66
CA ARG A 19 -3.37 -25.29 -8.25
C ARG A 19 -3.72 -25.10 -6.77
N ILE A 20 -5.00 -25.15 -6.46
CA ILE A 20 -5.54 -25.19 -5.10
C ILE A 20 -5.65 -26.65 -4.65
N ASN A 21 -5.04 -26.98 -3.51
CA ASN A 21 -4.95 -28.36 -3.06
C ASN A 21 -5.79 -28.68 -1.83
N LYS A 22 -5.90 -27.74 -0.89
CA LYS A 22 -6.59 -27.96 0.40
C LYS A 22 -8.02 -27.41 0.41
N LEU A 23 -8.30 -26.41 -0.40
CA LEU A 23 -9.63 -25.80 -0.49
C LEU A 23 -10.43 -26.28 -1.68
N ALA A 24 -9.83 -26.98 -2.63
CA ALA A 24 -10.52 -27.56 -3.78
C ALA A 24 -11.42 -28.73 -3.35
N PRO A 25 -12.67 -28.83 -3.85
CA PRO A 25 -13.51 -29.98 -3.64
C PRO A 25 -12.88 -31.26 -4.26
N PRO A 26 -13.10 -32.44 -3.69
CA PRO A 26 -12.63 -33.68 -4.26
C PRO A 26 -13.11 -33.86 -5.70
N GLY A 27 -12.20 -34.30 -6.58
CA GLY A 27 -12.50 -34.56 -7.98
C GLY A 27 -12.54 -33.33 -8.89
N ILE A 28 -12.27 -32.14 -8.38
CA ILE A 28 -12.19 -30.89 -9.17
C ILE A 28 -10.74 -30.41 -9.25
N ASN A 29 -10.31 -29.99 -10.42
CA ASN A 29 -9.03 -29.32 -10.62
C ASN A 29 -9.25 -27.81 -10.55
N LEU A 30 -9.08 -27.25 -9.37
CA LEU A 30 -9.24 -25.82 -9.13
C LEU A 30 -7.89 -25.11 -9.22
N TYR A 31 -7.83 -24.06 -10.02
CA TYR A 31 -6.66 -23.23 -10.24
C TYR A 31 -6.98 -21.76 -9.98
N VAL A 32 -5.95 -21.00 -9.65
CA VAL A 32 -6.04 -19.54 -9.44
C VAL A 32 -4.97 -18.82 -10.26
N LYS A 33 -5.34 -17.75 -10.97
CA LYS A 33 -4.41 -16.87 -11.64
C LYS A 33 -4.06 -15.71 -10.72
N VAL A 34 -2.80 -15.65 -10.27
CA VAL A 34 -2.36 -14.79 -9.18
C VAL A 34 -1.81 -13.47 -9.72
N GLU A 35 -2.68 -12.47 -9.92
CA GLU A 35 -2.33 -11.16 -10.45
C GLU A 35 -1.52 -10.30 -9.46
N ALA A 36 -1.37 -10.73 -8.22
CA ALA A 36 -0.44 -10.14 -7.25
C ALA A 36 1.03 -10.21 -7.69
N PHE A 37 1.38 -11.05 -8.66
CA PHE A 37 2.73 -11.13 -9.24
C PHE A 37 3.05 -10.01 -10.23
N ASN A 38 2.11 -9.17 -10.57
CA ASN A 38 2.44 -7.92 -11.25
C ASN A 38 3.27 -7.01 -10.30
N PRO A 39 4.15 -6.13 -10.83
CA PRO A 39 5.12 -5.39 -10.02
C PRO A 39 4.52 -4.50 -8.92
N MET A 40 3.31 -3.96 -9.13
CA MET A 40 2.57 -3.25 -8.09
C MET A 40 1.48 -4.11 -7.43
N GLY A 41 1.59 -5.42 -7.54
CA GLY A 41 0.76 -6.38 -6.81
C GLY A 41 -0.70 -6.43 -7.24
N SER A 42 -1.04 -6.08 -8.48
CA SER A 42 -2.44 -6.18 -8.94
C SER A 42 -2.60 -6.27 -10.47
N VAL A 43 -3.76 -6.77 -10.87
CA VAL A 43 -4.23 -6.80 -12.27
C VAL A 43 -4.31 -5.41 -12.92
N LYS A 44 -4.36 -4.36 -12.13
CA LYS A 44 -4.47 -2.97 -12.63
C LYS A 44 -3.17 -2.43 -13.22
N ASP A 45 -2.05 -3.08 -12.98
CA ASP A 45 -0.78 -2.75 -13.62
C ASP A 45 -0.90 -2.94 -15.15
N ARG A 46 -1.61 -4.01 -15.58
CA ARG A 46 -1.93 -4.25 -16.99
C ARG A 46 -2.79 -3.14 -17.58
N LEU A 47 -3.88 -2.76 -16.89
CA LEU A 47 -4.76 -1.66 -17.30
C LEU A 47 -3.97 -0.37 -17.46
N ALA A 48 -3.16 -0.01 -16.45
CA ALA A 48 -2.38 1.22 -16.47
C ALA A 48 -1.43 1.27 -17.67
N LEU A 49 -0.68 0.20 -17.91
CA LEU A 49 0.21 0.10 -19.07
C LEU A 49 -0.59 0.20 -20.38
N GLY A 50 -1.66 -0.59 -20.51
CA GLY A 50 -2.45 -0.65 -21.74
C GLY A 50 -3.07 0.68 -22.13
N VAL A 51 -3.62 1.43 -21.16
CA VAL A 51 -4.26 2.73 -21.41
C VAL A 51 -3.22 3.79 -21.81
N ILE A 52 -2.09 3.86 -21.12
CA ILE A 52 -1.06 4.84 -21.41
C ILE A 52 -0.40 4.56 -22.78
N GLU A 53 -0.02 3.32 -23.06
CA GLU A 53 0.59 2.97 -24.36
C GLU A 53 -0.36 3.17 -25.54
N ASP A 54 -1.65 2.88 -25.37
CA ASP A 54 -2.64 3.13 -26.40
C ASP A 54 -2.80 4.63 -26.66
N ALA A 55 -2.82 5.43 -25.60
CA ALA A 55 -2.93 6.88 -25.70
C ALA A 55 -1.70 7.53 -26.36
N GLU A 56 -0.49 7.04 -26.05
CA GLU A 56 0.75 7.44 -26.72
C GLU A 56 0.71 7.10 -28.23
N ARG A 57 0.39 5.82 -28.54
CA ARG A 57 0.35 5.34 -29.93
C ARG A 57 -0.70 6.05 -30.77
N SER A 58 -1.84 6.40 -30.18
CA SER A 58 -2.91 7.13 -30.87
C SER A 58 -2.73 8.65 -30.88
N GLY A 59 -1.68 9.18 -30.25
CA GLY A 59 -1.42 10.61 -30.11
C GLY A 59 -2.38 11.38 -29.22
N LYS A 60 -3.19 10.68 -28.43
CA LYS A 60 -4.11 11.27 -27.43
C LYS A 60 -3.38 11.79 -26.20
N LEU A 61 -2.29 11.14 -25.82
CA LEU A 61 -1.40 11.56 -24.74
C LEU A 61 -0.11 12.12 -25.35
N LYS A 62 0.19 13.36 -25.03
CA LYS A 62 1.39 14.06 -25.52
C LYS A 62 2.52 13.96 -24.49
N PRO A 63 3.79 13.96 -24.91
CA PRO A 63 4.92 13.99 -23.98
C PRO A 63 4.78 15.12 -22.95
N GLY A 64 4.95 14.79 -21.66
CA GLY A 64 4.86 15.75 -20.56
C GLY A 64 3.45 16.20 -20.17
N GLN A 65 2.41 15.76 -20.88
CA GLN A 65 1.02 16.06 -20.52
C GLN A 65 0.65 15.35 -19.21
N THR A 66 -0.08 16.03 -18.33
CA THR A 66 -0.55 15.42 -17.08
C THR A 66 -1.63 14.38 -17.37
N VAL A 67 -1.47 13.21 -16.75
CA VAL A 67 -2.45 12.13 -16.74
C VAL A 67 -3.35 12.29 -15.52
N ILE A 68 -4.66 12.05 -15.67
CA ILE A 68 -5.59 12.07 -14.54
C ILE A 68 -6.54 10.87 -14.58
N GLU A 69 -6.90 10.35 -13.39
CA GLU A 69 -7.90 9.29 -13.25
C GLU A 69 -8.65 9.38 -11.90
N ALA A 70 -9.92 8.99 -11.91
CA ALA A 70 -10.72 8.79 -10.72
C ALA A 70 -10.55 7.35 -10.21
N THR A 71 -9.87 7.17 -9.08
CA THR A 71 -9.63 5.85 -8.54
C THR A 71 -9.37 5.85 -7.04
N SER A 72 -9.89 4.85 -6.34
CA SER A 72 -9.68 4.64 -4.91
C SER A 72 -8.58 3.62 -4.58
N GLY A 73 -7.90 3.05 -5.59
CA GLY A 73 -7.03 1.92 -5.30
C GLY A 73 -6.00 1.57 -6.37
N ASN A 74 -6.02 0.31 -6.73
CA ASN A 74 -4.99 -0.34 -7.54
C ASN A 74 -4.71 0.33 -8.89
N THR A 75 -5.73 0.88 -9.54
CA THR A 75 -5.53 1.63 -10.80
C THR A 75 -4.63 2.85 -10.61
N GLY A 76 -4.85 3.62 -9.53
CA GLY A 76 -4.00 4.78 -9.22
C GLY A 76 -2.56 4.39 -8.92
N ILE A 77 -2.34 3.25 -8.24
CA ILE A 77 -1.00 2.74 -7.95
C ILE A 77 -0.30 2.27 -9.25
N GLY A 78 -1.01 1.50 -10.09
CA GLY A 78 -0.48 1.08 -11.39
C GLY A 78 -0.16 2.26 -12.31
N LEU A 79 -1.07 3.25 -12.42
CA LEU A 79 -0.82 4.48 -13.18
C LEU A 79 0.36 5.27 -12.62
N ALA A 80 0.53 5.33 -11.28
CA ALA A 80 1.67 6.03 -10.68
C ALA A 80 3.00 5.39 -11.08
N MET A 81 3.08 4.04 -11.09
CA MET A 81 4.26 3.32 -11.59
C MET A 81 4.51 3.60 -13.07
N VAL A 82 3.50 3.46 -13.93
CA VAL A 82 3.65 3.64 -15.38
C VAL A 82 4.04 5.08 -15.70
N CYS A 83 3.38 6.05 -15.09
CA CYS A 83 3.68 7.47 -15.28
C CYS A 83 5.08 7.84 -14.77
N ALA A 84 5.51 7.29 -13.64
CA ALA A 84 6.86 7.51 -13.12
C ALA A 84 7.94 7.04 -14.12
N VAL A 85 7.79 5.83 -14.70
CA VAL A 85 8.74 5.29 -15.67
C VAL A 85 8.73 6.07 -16.98
N LYS A 86 7.54 6.47 -17.45
CA LYS A 86 7.37 7.18 -18.73
C LYS A 86 7.51 8.70 -18.63
N GLY A 87 7.69 9.26 -17.43
CA GLY A 87 7.90 10.69 -17.22
C GLY A 87 6.64 11.56 -17.30
N TYR A 88 5.44 11.00 -17.07
CA TYR A 88 4.19 11.75 -17.03
C TYR A 88 3.83 12.21 -15.62
N PRO A 89 3.48 13.48 -15.39
CA PRO A 89 2.83 13.89 -14.16
C PRO A 89 1.48 13.19 -14.00
N LEU A 90 1.18 12.68 -12.79
CA LEU A 90 -0.09 12.02 -12.49
C LEU A 90 -0.88 12.76 -11.41
N VAL A 91 -2.16 12.93 -11.65
CA VAL A 91 -3.16 13.38 -10.67
C VAL A 91 -4.22 12.28 -10.49
N VAL A 92 -4.58 12.00 -9.25
CA VAL A 92 -5.63 11.04 -8.91
C VAL A 92 -6.69 11.74 -8.08
N THR A 93 -7.97 11.60 -8.45
CA THR A 93 -9.09 11.99 -7.59
C THR A 93 -9.56 10.79 -6.77
N MET A 94 -9.76 10.98 -5.46
CA MET A 94 -10.08 9.90 -4.52
C MET A 94 -10.96 10.42 -3.39
N ALA A 95 -12.02 9.70 -3.02
CA ALA A 95 -12.85 10.10 -1.89
C ALA A 95 -12.09 9.97 -0.55
N GLU A 96 -12.37 10.87 0.38
CA GLU A 96 -11.64 11.03 1.64
C GLU A 96 -11.77 9.83 2.60
N ASN A 97 -12.79 8.99 2.45
CA ASN A 97 -13.03 7.81 3.28
C ASN A 97 -12.26 6.56 2.83
N PHE A 98 -11.53 6.61 1.72
CA PHE A 98 -10.71 5.48 1.29
C PHE A 98 -9.35 5.43 2.00
N SER A 99 -8.69 4.26 1.91
CA SER A 99 -7.46 3.89 2.61
C SER A 99 -6.35 4.95 2.53
N VAL A 100 -5.82 5.32 3.69
CA VAL A 100 -4.68 6.24 3.84
C VAL A 100 -3.41 5.61 3.26
N GLU A 101 -3.24 4.30 3.37
CA GLU A 101 -2.10 3.55 2.86
C GLU A 101 -1.99 3.71 1.34
N ARG A 102 -3.12 3.56 0.62
CA ARG A 102 -3.16 3.73 -0.84
C ARG A 102 -2.78 5.14 -1.28
N ARG A 103 -3.23 6.16 -0.52
CA ARG A 103 -2.82 7.56 -0.78
C ARG A 103 -1.31 7.75 -0.61
N LYS A 104 -0.73 7.15 0.45
CA LYS A 104 0.71 7.20 0.69
C LYS A 104 1.48 6.50 -0.42
N LEU A 105 1.04 5.32 -0.84
CA LEU A 105 1.66 4.57 -1.96
C LEU A 105 1.67 5.40 -3.25
N MET A 106 0.53 5.96 -3.65
CA MET A 106 0.45 6.78 -4.86
C MET A 106 1.36 8.01 -4.79
N ARG A 107 1.38 8.72 -3.63
CA ARG A 107 2.27 9.86 -3.42
C ARG A 107 3.75 9.46 -3.40
N PHE A 108 4.08 8.33 -2.82
CA PHE A 108 5.44 7.80 -2.80
C PHE A 108 5.95 7.51 -4.22
N LEU A 109 5.08 7.07 -5.12
CA LEU A 109 5.35 6.88 -6.54
C LEU A 109 5.28 8.19 -7.36
N GLY A 110 5.10 9.35 -6.74
CA GLY A 110 5.13 10.66 -7.38
C GLY A 110 3.78 11.23 -7.81
N ALA A 111 2.66 10.54 -7.58
CA ALA A 111 1.34 11.05 -7.93
C ALA A 111 0.84 12.15 -6.99
N LYS A 112 0.07 13.09 -7.51
CA LYS A 112 -0.72 14.04 -6.72
C LYS A 112 -2.10 13.45 -6.44
N VAL A 113 -2.55 13.48 -5.18
CA VAL A 113 -3.87 12.95 -4.79
C VAL A 113 -4.75 14.09 -4.33
N VAL A 114 -5.83 14.30 -5.10
CA VAL A 114 -6.90 15.27 -4.81
C VAL A 114 -8.05 14.53 -4.14
N LEU A 115 -8.45 14.96 -2.96
CA LEU A 115 -9.53 14.33 -2.20
C LEU A 115 -10.88 14.95 -2.57
N THR A 116 -11.92 14.10 -2.64
CA THR A 116 -13.31 14.50 -2.81
C THR A 116 -14.14 14.09 -1.59
N PRO A 117 -15.28 14.77 -1.31
CA PRO A 117 -16.15 14.41 -0.20
C PRO A 117 -16.66 12.96 -0.29
N ALA A 118 -16.68 12.26 0.84
CA ALA A 118 -17.16 10.87 0.92
C ALA A 118 -18.63 10.71 0.50
N SER A 119 -19.45 11.75 0.72
CA SER A 119 -20.87 11.79 0.35
C SER A 119 -21.12 11.67 -1.15
N GLU A 120 -20.16 12.10 -1.97
CA GLU A 120 -20.26 12.08 -3.44
C GLU A 120 -19.86 10.76 -4.07
N LYS A 121 -19.32 9.83 -3.31
CA LYS A 121 -18.97 8.46 -3.72
C LYS A 121 -18.04 8.41 -4.96
N GLY A 122 -18.14 7.34 -5.75
CA GLY A 122 -17.39 7.12 -6.98
C GLY A 122 -17.74 8.10 -8.09
N SER A 123 -19.00 8.44 -8.22
CA SER A 123 -19.49 9.41 -9.20
C SER A 123 -18.90 10.82 -8.99
N GLY A 124 -18.79 11.28 -7.73
CA GLY A 124 -18.14 12.57 -7.43
C GLY A 124 -16.64 12.57 -7.73
N MET A 125 -15.96 11.46 -7.48
CA MET A 125 -14.56 11.30 -7.87
C MET A 125 -14.39 11.45 -9.40
N LEU A 126 -15.26 10.79 -10.18
CA LEU A 126 -15.24 10.84 -11.65
C LEU A 126 -15.55 12.25 -12.16
N ALA A 127 -16.61 12.88 -11.64
CA ALA A 127 -16.98 14.25 -12.00
C ALA A 127 -15.81 15.23 -11.77
N LYS A 128 -15.11 15.11 -10.62
CA LYS A 128 -13.94 15.95 -10.33
C LYS A 128 -12.76 15.68 -11.26
N ALA A 129 -12.54 14.44 -11.66
CA ALA A 129 -11.50 14.11 -12.63
C ALA A 129 -11.79 14.69 -14.02
N VAL A 130 -13.05 14.61 -14.47
CA VAL A 130 -13.50 15.21 -15.73
C VAL A 130 -13.32 16.73 -15.71
N GLU A 131 -13.83 17.40 -14.67
CA GLU A 131 -13.68 18.86 -14.50
C GLU A 131 -12.22 19.31 -14.59
N LEU A 132 -11.32 18.64 -13.86
CA LEU A 132 -9.90 18.96 -13.88
C LEU A 132 -9.25 18.69 -15.25
N ALA A 133 -9.62 17.57 -15.89
CA ALA A 133 -9.12 17.24 -17.23
C ALA A 133 -9.50 18.30 -18.25
N GLU A 134 -10.76 18.73 -18.27
CA GLU A 134 -11.27 19.73 -19.19
C GLU A 134 -10.67 21.11 -18.93
N THR A 135 -10.60 21.52 -17.64
CA THR A 135 -10.06 22.83 -17.25
C THR A 135 -8.60 22.99 -17.62
N HIS A 136 -7.81 21.92 -17.46
CA HIS A 136 -6.35 21.99 -17.62
C HIS A 136 -5.82 21.33 -18.91
N GLY A 137 -6.67 20.74 -19.73
CA GLY A 137 -6.25 19.99 -20.91
C GLY A 137 -5.47 18.72 -20.59
N TRP A 138 -5.79 18.05 -19.46
CA TRP A 138 -5.12 16.83 -19.03
C TRP A 138 -5.70 15.59 -19.70
N PHE A 139 -4.90 14.54 -19.81
CA PHE A 139 -5.35 13.27 -20.35
C PHE A 139 -6.10 12.46 -19.29
N LEU A 140 -7.40 12.28 -19.45
CA LEU A 140 -8.25 11.44 -18.61
C LEU A 140 -8.24 9.99 -19.15
N CYS A 141 -7.81 9.03 -18.32
CA CYS A 141 -7.67 7.62 -18.73
C CYS A 141 -9.00 6.93 -19.02
N ARG A 142 -10.09 7.30 -18.31
CA ARG A 142 -11.46 6.75 -18.47
C ARG A 142 -11.52 5.23 -18.31
N GLN A 143 -10.98 4.72 -17.19
CA GLN A 143 -10.82 3.26 -16.95
C GLN A 143 -12.09 2.43 -17.13
N PHE A 144 -13.27 3.01 -16.97
CA PHE A 144 -14.56 2.31 -17.02
C PHE A 144 -15.14 2.15 -18.43
N GLU A 145 -14.61 2.88 -19.40
CA GLU A 145 -15.11 2.92 -20.77
C GLU A 145 -14.02 2.79 -21.84
N ASN A 146 -12.76 3.01 -21.48
CA ASN A 146 -11.64 2.97 -22.42
C ASN A 146 -11.35 1.54 -22.88
N GLU A 147 -11.54 1.29 -24.17
CA GLU A 147 -11.33 -0.02 -24.79
C GLU A 147 -9.89 -0.55 -24.64
N ALA A 148 -8.90 0.33 -24.49
CA ALA A 148 -7.51 -0.07 -24.24
C ALA A 148 -7.36 -0.92 -22.96
N ASN A 149 -8.23 -0.70 -21.98
CA ASN A 149 -8.32 -1.53 -20.77
C ASN A 149 -8.74 -2.98 -21.10
N ALA A 150 -9.71 -3.19 -21.97
CA ALA A 150 -10.08 -4.54 -22.39
C ALA A 150 -9.02 -5.14 -23.34
N ASN A 151 -8.46 -4.32 -24.25
CA ASN A 151 -7.49 -4.75 -25.23
C ASN A 151 -6.19 -5.28 -24.64
N ILE A 152 -5.69 -4.72 -23.52
CA ILE A 152 -4.51 -5.26 -22.85
C ILE A 152 -4.77 -6.69 -22.35
N HIS A 153 -5.96 -6.96 -21.81
CA HIS A 153 -6.34 -8.30 -21.35
C HIS A 153 -6.55 -9.28 -22.51
N THR A 154 -7.00 -8.81 -23.67
CA THR A 154 -7.11 -9.63 -24.88
C THR A 154 -5.73 -10.13 -25.33
N ARG A 155 -4.75 -9.22 -25.42
CA ARG A 155 -3.42 -9.57 -25.95
C ARG A 155 -2.46 -10.14 -24.92
N THR A 156 -2.79 -10.13 -23.63
CA THR A 156 -1.92 -10.65 -22.54
C THR A 156 -2.62 -11.68 -21.69
N THR A 157 -3.52 -11.29 -20.80
CA THR A 157 -4.15 -12.18 -19.82
C THR A 157 -4.85 -13.39 -20.47
N ALA A 158 -5.60 -13.14 -21.54
CA ALA A 158 -6.29 -14.21 -22.26
C ALA A 158 -5.33 -15.20 -22.93
N GLU A 159 -4.30 -14.69 -23.60
CA GLU A 159 -3.29 -15.52 -24.26
C GLU A 159 -2.46 -16.31 -23.23
N GLU A 160 -2.17 -15.71 -22.07
CA GLU A 160 -1.53 -16.40 -20.95
C GLU A 160 -2.41 -17.57 -20.46
N ILE A 161 -3.72 -17.34 -20.26
CA ILE A 161 -4.66 -18.38 -19.83
C ILE A 161 -4.72 -19.51 -20.86
N LEU A 162 -4.82 -19.20 -22.15
CA LEU A 162 -4.82 -20.22 -23.20
C LEU A 162 -3.52 -21.03 -23.23
N ALA A 163 -2.37 -20.37 -23.02
CA ALA A 163 -1.09 -21.04 -22.96
C ALA A 163 -0.94 -21.92 -21.71
N ASP A 164 -1.42 -21.45 -20.54
CA ASP A 164 -1.37 -22.17 -19.28
C ASP A 164 -2.23 -23.47 -19.29
N PHE A 165 -3.22 -23.55 -20.19
CA PHE A 165 -4.10 -24.74 -20.37
C PHE A 165 -3.97 -25.36 -21.77
N ALA A 166 -2.84 -25.14 -22.47
CA ALA A 166 -2.67 -25.65 -23.83
C ALA A 166 -2.64 -27.19 -23.95
N ASP A 167 -2.24 -27.87 -22.87
CA ASP A 167 -2.17 -29.34 -22.77
C ASP A 167 -3.45 -29.98 -22.22
N THR A 168 -4.42 -29.16 -21.81
CA THR A 168 -5.68 -29.60 -21.23
C THR A 168 -6.82 -28.67 -21.62
N HIS A 169 -8.07 -29.01 -21.28
CA HIS A 169 -9.21 -28.13 -21.53
C HIS A 169 -9.54 -27.30 -20.26
N LEU A 170 -9.76 -26.01 -20.41
CA LEU A 170 -10.32 -25.15 -19.36
C LEU A 170 -11.85 -25.16 -19.45
N ASP A 171 -12.52 -25.78 -18.46
CA ASP A 171 -13.98 -25.90 -18.47
C ASP A 171 -14.68 -24.63 -17.99
N TYR A 172 -14.12 -23.96 -16.96
CA TYR A 172 -14.71 -22.78 -16.38
C TYR A 172 -13.64 -21.71 -16.09
N TRP A 173 -13.92 -20.48 -16.50
CA TRP A 173 -13.18 -19.30 -16.07
C TRP A 173 -14.08 -18.41 -15.21
N VAL A 174 -13.67 -18.16 -13.96
CA VAL A 174 -14.46 -17.43 -12.95
C VAL A 174 -13.79 -16.11 -12.63
N THR A 175 -14.53 -15.01 -12.73
CA THR A 175 -14.04 -13.66 -12.43
C THR A 175 -15.15 -12.80 -11.84
N GLY A 176 -14.77 -11.73 -11.11
CA GLY A 176 -15.67 -10.64 -10.81
C GLY A 176 -15.46 -9.48 -11.78
N PHE A 177 -16.19 -8.38 -11.58
CA PHE A 177 -16.00 -7.17 -12.37
C PHE A 177 -15.85 -5.93 -11.50
N GLY A 178 -14.88 -5.09 -11.85
CA GLY A 178 -14.74 -3.73 -11.36
C GLY A 178 -14.95 -2.75 -12.52
N THR A 179 -13.92 -2.52 -13.33
CA THR A 179 -14.03 -1.70 -14.56
C THR A 179 -14.65 -2.46 -15.74
N GLY A 180 -14.65 -3.79 -15.70
CA GLY A 180 -15.07 -4.66 -16.80
C GLY A 180 -13.97 -5.02 -17.79
N GLY A 181 -12.79 -4.40 -17.70
CA GLY A 181 -11.71 -4.62 -18.68
C GLY A 181 -11.23 -6.08 -18.75
N THR A 182 -10.96 -6.70 -17.60
CA THR A 182 -10.54 -8.10 -17.52
C THR A 182 -11.64 -9.01 -18.05
N LEU A 183 -12.89 -8.81 -17.60
CA LEU A 183 -14.04 -9.59 -18.04
C LEU A 183 -14.18 -9.53 -19.57
N LYS A 184 -14.34 -8.32 -20.13
CA LYS A 184 -14.54 -8.13 -21.57
C LYS A 184 -13.36 -8.67 -22.38
N GLY A 185 -12.13 -8.31 -21.96
CA GLY A 185 -10.92 -8.65 -22.72
C GLY A 185 -10.63 -10.16 -22.77
N VAL A 186 -10.77 -10.86 -21.64
CA VAL A 186 -10.52 -12.31 -21.58
C VAL A 186 -11.70 -13.08 -22.19
N ALA A 187 -12.93 -12.73 -21.82
CA ALA A 187 -14.11 -13.47 -22.25
C ALA A 187 -14.27 -13.51 -23.79
N ARG A 188 -14.01 -12.39 -24.48
CA ARG A 188 -14.10 -12.36 -25.95
C ARG A 188 -13.12 -13.33 -26.63
N VAL A 189 -11.90 -13.47 -26.08
CA VAL A 189 -10.90 -14.40 -26.61
C VAL A 189 -11.27 -15.84 -26.29
N LEU A 190 -11.74 -16.10 -25.07
CA LEU A 190 -12.21 -17.46 -24.71
C LEU A 190 -13.41 -17.89 -25.58
N LYS A 191 -14.36 -16.99 -25.86
CA LYS A 191 -15.49 -17.30 -26.75
C LYS A 191 -15.06 -17.59 -28.17
N GLU A 192 -13.99 -16.97 -28.64
CA GLU A 192 -13.42 -17.17 -29.98
C GLU A 192 -12.55 -18.46 -30.06
N LYS A 193 -11.56 -18.57 -29.15
CA LYS A 193 -10.49 -19.56 -29.25
C LYS A 193 -10.73 -20.80 -28.40
N SER A 194 -11.58 -20.74 -27.36
CA SER A 194 -11.95 -21.84 -26.48
C SER A 194 -13.46 -21.83 -26.17
N PRO A 195 -14.33 -21.97 -27.19
CA PRO A 195 -15.79 -21.79 -27.05
C PRO A 195 -16.45 -22.80 -26.07
N GLY A 196 -15.77 -23.87 -25.73
CA GLY A 196 -16.19 -24.82 -24.69
C GLY A 196 -16.03 -24.30 -23.28
N THR A 197 -15.18 -23.31 -23.07
CA THR A 197 -14.96 -22.69 -21.75
C THR A 197 -16.17 -21.86 -21.34
N LYS A 198 -16.76 -22.18 -20.20
CA LYS A 198 -17.84 -21.40 -19.61
C LYS A 198 -17.26 -20.22 -18.81
N VAL A 199 -17.69 -19.02 -19.14
CA VAL A 199 -17.33 -17.78 -18.44
C VAL A 199 -18.37 -17.50 -17.36
N VAL A 200 -17.93 -17.43 -16.10
CA VAL A 200 -18.81 -17.16 -14.96
C VAL A 200 -18.38 -15.86 -14.27
N VAL A 201 -19.35 -14.97 -14.10
CA VAL A 201 -19.14 -13.67 -13.45
C VAL A 201 -19.70 -13.70 -12.04
N CYS A 202 -18.91 -13.22 -11.08
CA CYS A 202 -19.35 -13.08 -9.70
C CYS A 202 -19.74 -11.62 -9.42
N GLU A 203 -20.79 -11.44 -8.63
CA GLU A 203 -21.21 -10.14 -8.12
C GLU A 203 -21.62 -10.26 -6.65
N PRO A 204 -21.63 -9.15 -5.86
CA PRO A 204 -22.05 -9.21 -4.46
C PRO A 204 -23.52 -9.64 -4.32
N ASP A 205 -23.83 -10.54 -3.40
CA ASP A 205 -25.17 -11.07 -3.17
C ASP A 205 -26.19 -9.99 -2.76
N ASN A 206 -25.73 -8.96 -2.05
CA ASN A 206 -26.52 -7.83 -1.63
C ASN A 206 -26.57 -6.68 -2.67
N SER A 207 -25.86 -6.78 -3.78
CA SER A 207 -25.75 -5.71 -4.81
C SER A 207 -25.67 -6.33 -6.21
N GLN A 208 -26.69 -7.11 -6.56
CA GLN A 208 -26.77 -7.84 -7.83
C GLN A 208 -27.21 -6.91 -8.97
N MET A 209 -26.29 -6.09 -9.47
CA MET A 209 -26.63 -5.13 -10.53
C MET A 209 -26.85 -5.82 -11.87
N LEU A 210 -26.01 -6.80 -12.23
CA LEU A 210 -26.16 -7.57 -13.47
C LEU A 210 -27.32 -8.57 -13.35
N GLY A 211 -27.45 -9.24 -12.21
CA GLY A 211 -28.54 -10.18 -11.93
C GLY A 211 -29.93 -9.53 -11.84
N SER A 212 -30.01 -8.24 -11.59
CA SER A 212 -31.27 -7.50 -11.57
C SER A 212 -31.93 -7.36 -12.96
N GLY A 213 -31.14 -7.46 -14.01
CA GLY A 213 -31.59 -7.21 -15.38
C GLY A 213 -31.94 -5.75 -15.68
N ILE A 214 -31.74 -4.82 -14.72
CA ILE A 214 -32.01 -3.39 -14.91
C ILE A 214 -30.81 -2.76 -15.64
N ALA A 215 -31.10 -2.03 -16.72
CA ALA A 215 -30.07 -1.33 -17.48
C ALA A 215 -29.55 -0.10 -16.70
N GLN A 216 -28.26 0.22 -16.82
CA GLN A 216 -27.68 1.44 -16.30
C GLN A 216 -28.22 2.67 -17.05
N ALA A 217 -28.85 3.59 -16.34
CA ALA A 217 -29.23 4.88 -16.92
C ALA A 217 -27.96 5.69 -17.26
N ARG A 218 -27.95 6.28 -18.47
CA ARG A 218 -26.83 7.11 -18.94
C ARG A 218 -27.35 8.45 -19.46
N ASP A 219 -26.50 9.47 -19.33
CA ASP A 219 -26.75 10.78 -19.92
C ASP A 219 -26.49 10.80 -21.44
N GLY A 220 -26.72 11.94 -22.09
CA GLY A 220 -26.50 12.12 -23.52
C GLY A 220 -25.02 11.91 -23.97
N ASN A 221 -24.08 11.91 -23.06
CA ASN A 221 -22.65 11.68 -23.31
C ASN A 221 -22.23 10.23 -23.03
N GLY A 222 -23.16 9.36 -22.61
CA GLY A 222 -22.89 7.98 -22.26
C GLY A 222 -22.33 7.77 -20.86
N THR A 223 -22.25 8.83 -20.04
CA THR A 223 -21.84 8.74 -18.64
C THR A 223 -22.96 8.20 -17.77
N PRO A 224 -22.70 7.37 -16.73
CA PRO A 224 -23.74 6.96 -15.77
C PRO A 224 -24.50 8.17 -15.20
N ALA A 225 -25.82 8.22 -15.39
CA ALA A 225 -26.65 9.32 -14.93
C ALA A 225 -26.86 9.31 -13.39
N GLY A 226 -26.30 8.32 -12.69
CA GLY A 226 -26.36 8.16 -11.25
C GLY A 226 -26.06 6.74 -10.82
N SER A 227 -26.20 6.48 -9.51
CA SER A 227 -26.03 5.14 -8.96
C SER A 227 -27.08 4.18 -9.51
N HIS A 228 -26.68 2.93 -9.77
CA HIS A 228 -27.59 1.88 -10.22
C HIS A 228 -28.66 1.56 -9.15
N PRO A 229 -29.95 1.35 -9.49
CA PRO A 229 -31.02 1.13 -8.51
C PRO A 229 -30.79 -0.07 -7.58
N SER A 230 -30.13 -1.11 -8.08
CA SER A 230 -29.82 -2.32 -7.31
C SER A 230 -28.47 -2.22 -6.55
N PHE A 231 -27.74 -1.13 -6.66
CA PHE A 231 -26.50 -0.95 -5.92
C PHE A 231 -26.76 -0.86 -4.42
N ARG A 232 -25.98 -1.60 -3.67
CA ARG A 232 -25.84 -1.49 -2.21
C ARG A 232 -24.36 -1.53 -1.83
N PRO A 233 -23.93 -0.84 -0.77
CA PRO A 233 -22.58 -0.97 -0.24
C PRO A 233 -22.26 -2.42 0.09
N HIS A 234 -21.05 -2.88 -0.29
CA HIS A 234 -20.59 -4.24 -0.10
C HIS A 234 -19.11 -4.29 0.29
N LEU A 235 -18.63 -5.45 0.76
CA LEU A 235 -17.28 -5.63 1.28
C LEU A 235 -16.19 -5.84 0.20
N MET A 236 -16.57 -6.18 -1.04
CA MET A 236 -15.64 -6.48 -2.13
C MET A 236 -15.09 -5.19 -2.74
N GLN A 237 -14.08 -4.61 -2.12
CA GLN A 237 -13.42 -3.41 -2.64
C GLN A 237 -12.81 -3.66 -4.02
N GLY A 238 -13.13 -2.77 -4.96
CA GLY A 238 -12.66 -2.89 -6.35
C GLY A 238 -13.62 -3.63 -7.29
N TRP A 239 -14.70 -4.23 -6.78
CA TRP A 239 -15.81 -4.77 -7.55
C TRP A 239 -16.99 -3.81 -7.60
N SER A 240 -17.85 -4.00 -8.60
CA SER A 240 -19.19 -3.44 -8.68
C SER A 240 -19.27 -2.01 -8.13
N PRO A 241 -18.71 -1.00 -8.83
CA PRO A 241 -18.91 0.39 -8.44
C PRO A 241 -20.42 0.71 -8.39
N ASP A 242 -20.79 1.86 -7.91
CA ASP A 242 -22.20 2.24 -7.77
C ASP A 242 -22.96 2.39 -9.11
N PHE A 243 -22.32 2.02 -10.21
CA PHE A 243 -22.88 1.98 -11.56
C PHE A 243 -22.33 0.77 -12.34
N VAL A 244 -23.02 0.37 -13.43
CA VAL A 244 -22.50 -0.65 -14.35
C VAL A 244 -21.54 0.03 -15.34
N PRO A 245 -20.22 -0.30 -15.32
CA PRO A 245 -19.26 0.26 -16.26
C PRO A 245 -19.58 -0.06 -17.72
N LYS A 246 -19.21 0.83 -18.63
CA LYS A 246 -19.45 0.65 -20.07
C LYS A 246 -18.84 -0.65 -20.61
N LEU A 247 -17.60 -0.97 -20.17
CA LEU A 247 -16.94 -2.22 -20.59
C LEU A 247 -17.67 -3.48 -20.11
N THR A 248 -18.28 -3.41 -18.91
CA THR A 248 -19.12 -4.51 -18.37
C THR A 248 -20.42 -4.60 -19.14
N GLU A 249 -21.09 -3.48 -19.42
CA GLU A 249 -22.31 -3.42 -20.23
C GLU A 249 -22.08 -3.98 -21.64
N ASP A 250 -20.93 -3.67 -22.26
CA ASP A 250 -20.56 -4.23 -23.54
C ASP A 250 -20.40 -5.76 -23.48
N ALA A 251 -19.82 -6.29 -22.38
CA ALA A 251 -19.72 -7.73 -22.20
C ALA A 251 -21.10 -8.42 -22.03
N VAL A 252 -22.03 -7.76 -21.33
CA VAL A 252 -23.44 -8.22 -21.22
C VAL A 252 -24.11 -8.24 -22.59
N ASN A 253 -24.05 -7.13 -23.31
CA ASN A 253 -24.69 -6.95 -24.61
C ASN A 253 -24.13 -7.93 -25.68
N ALA A 254 -22.84 -8.21 -25.62
CA ALA A 254 -22.18 -9.17 -26.49
C ALA A 254 -22.32 -10.63 -26.01
N LYS A 255 -23.03 -10.88 -24.88
CA LYS A 255 -23.24 -12.21 -24.28
C LYS A 255 -21.93 -12.98 -24.06
N LEU A 256 -20.93 -12.29 -23.50
CA LEU A 256 -19.59 -12.85 -23.31
C LEU A 256 -19.47 -13.78 -22.09
N PHE A 257 -20.50 -13.92 -21.27
CA PHE A 257 -20.48 -14.84 -20.13
C PHE A 257 -21.74 -15.72 -20.08
N ASP A 258 -21.61 -16.87 -19.43
CA ASP A 258 -22.58 -17.96 -19.42
C ASP A 258 -23.35 -18.05 -18.10
N GLY A 259 -22.85 -17.45 -17.03
CA GLY A 259 -23.46 -17.51 -15.72
C GLY A 259 -23.10 -16.34 -14.81
N LEU A 260 -23.98 -16.10 -13.85
CA LEU A 260 -23.79 -15.15 -12.75
C LEU A 260 -23.85 -15.91 -11.42
N VAL A 261 -22.93 -15.61 -10.52
CA VAL A 261 -22.88 -16.19 -9.17
C VAL A 261 -22.89 -15.06 -8.15
N PRO A 262 -23.96 -14.93 -7.34
CA PRO A 262 -23.95 -14.01 -6.22
C PRO A 262 -23.03 -14.52 -5.11
N VAL A 263 -22.19 -13.65 -4.56
CA VAL A 263 -21.19 -13.97 -3.55
C VAL A 263 -21.42 -13.17 -2.27
N ASN A 264 -21.44 -13.87 -1.14
CA ASN A 264 -21.57 -13.24 0.16
C ASN A 264 -20.25 -12.57 0.59
N GLY A 265 -20.34 -11.33 1.12
CA GLY A 265 -19.16 -10.58 1.54
C GLY A 265 -18.41 -11.18 2.73
N GLY A 266 -19.12 -11.76 3.69
CA GLY A 266 -18.49 -12.47 4.82
C GLY A 266 -17.75 -13.72 4.39
N GLU A 267 -18.33 -14.49 3.45
CA GLU A 267 -17.69 -15.66 2.85
C GLU A 267 -16.43 -15.27 2.06
N ALA A 268 -16.47 -14.15 1.35
CA ALA A 268 -15.30 -13.61 0.64
C ALA A 268 -14.14 -13.31 1.59
N LEU A 269 -14.42 -12.67 2.75
CA LEU A 269 -13.39 -12.41 3.77
C LEU A 269 -12.85 -13.71 4.37
N ARG A 270 -13.72 -14.66 4.70
CA ARG A 270 -13.33 -15.97 5.24
C ARG A 270 -12.40 -16.71 4.29
N LEU A 271 -12.77 -16.81 3.01
CA LEU A 271 -11.99 -17.52 2.00
C LEU A 271 -10.67 -16.81 1.65
N ALA A 272 -10.60 -15.49 1.68
CA ALA A 272 -9.34 -14.78 1.53
C ALA A 272 -8.35 -15.14 2.66
N ARG A 273 -8.83 -15.25 3.91
CA ARG A 273 -8.02 -15.72 5.05
C ARG A 273 -7.62 -17.19 4.92
N GLU A 274 -8.54 -18.03 4.50
CA GLU A 274 -8.24 -19.46 4.31
C GLU A 274 -7.25 -19.72 3.17
N LEU A 275 -7.29 -18.95 2.08
CA LEU A 275 -6.27 -18.99 1.03
C LEU A 275 -4.88 -18.71 1.63
N ALA A 276 -4.75 -17.69 2.47
CA ALA A 276 -3.48 -17.36 3.12
C ALA A 276 -3.05 -18.46 4.10
N GLN A 277 -3.95 -18.93 4.97
CA GLN A 277 -3.62 -19.87 6.04
C GLN A 277 -3.43 -21.32 5.56
N LYS A 278 -4.19 -21.74 4.54
CA LYS A 278 -4.19 -23.13 4.06
C LYS A 278 -3.35 -23.34 2.81
N GLU A 279 -3.34 -22.37 1.90
CA GLU A 279 -2.63 -22.46 0.61
C GLU A 279 -1.40 -21.55 0.52
N GLY A 280 -1.21 -20.64 1.48
CA GLY A 280 -0.11 -19.65 1.46
C GLY A 280 -0.30 -18.54 0.42
N ILE A 281 -1.51 -18.35 -0.09
CA ILE A 281 -1.82 -17.39 -1.15
C ILE A 281 -2.49 -16.16 -0.53
N PHE A 282 -1.78 -15.03 -0.52
CA PHE A 282 -2.18 -13.81 0.15
C PHE A 282 -2.89 -12.84 -0.81
N VAL A 283 -4.19 -12.64 -0.62
CA VAL A 283 -5.06 -11.88 -1.53
C VAL A 283 -5.94 -10.86 -0.83
N GLY A 284 -6.42 -9.88 -1.60
CA GLY A 284 -7.47 -8.96 -1.16
C GLY A 284 -8.87 -9.62 -1.13
N THR A 285 -9.86 -8.86 -0.67
CA THR A 285 -11.26 -9.33 -0.52
C THR A 285 -11.84 -9.87 -1.82
N SER A 286 -11.54 -9.25 -2.94
CA SER A 286 -12.03 -9.67 -4.25
C SER A 286 -11.45 -11.03 -4.70
N GLY A 287 -10.25 -11.40 -4.25
CA GLY A 287 -9.67 -12.72 -4.45
C GLY A 287 -10.46 -13.81 -3.71
N GLY A 288 -10.80 -13.57 -2.44
CA GLY A 288 -11.68 -14.47 -1.68
C GLY A 288 -13.07 -14.57 -2.30
N ALA A 289 -13.59 -13.47 -2.85
CA ALA A 289 -14.89 -13.45 -3.51
C ALA A 289 -14.90 -14.26 -4.81
N THR A 290 -13.87 -14.16 -5.66
CA THR A 290 -13.78 -15.02 -6.86
C THR A 290 -13.60 -16.48 -6.50
N LEU A 291 -12.86 -16.79 -5.44
CA LEU A 291 -12.74 -18.17 -4.95
C LEU A 291 -14.11 -18.70 -4.47
N ALA A 292 -14.90 -17.90 -3.73
CA ALA A 292 -16.26 -18.29 -3.34
C ALA A 292 -17.12 -18.64 -4.55
N GLY A 293 -17.09 -17.82 -5.59
CA GLY A 293 -17.76 -18.09 -6.84
C GLY A 293 -17.26 -19.36 -7.54
N ALA A 294 -15.94 -19.57 -7.56
CA ALA A 294 -15.33 -20.77 -8.14
C ALA A 294 -15.73 -22.05 -7.38
N LEU A 295 -15.82 -22.00 -6.05
CA LEU A 295 -16.29 -23.11 -5.23
C LEU A 295 -17.78 -23.41 -5.48
N ALA A 296 -18.61 -22.37 -5.66
CA ALA A 296 -20.01 -22.56 -6.04
C ALA A 296 -20.15 -23.22 -7.43
N VAL A 297 -19.32 -22.83 -8.40
CA VAL A 297 -19.23 -23.49 -9.71
C VAL A 297 -18.77 -24.95 -9.56
N ALA A 298 -17.73 -25.17 -8.75
CA ALA A 298 -17.15 -26.48 -8.51
C ALA A 298 -18.16 -27.49 -7.91
N ALA A 299 -19.07 -27.02 -7.07
CA ALA A 299 -20.13 -27.84 -6.47
C ALA A 299 -21.12 -28.43 -7.50
N ALA A 300 -21.27 -27.77 -8.65
CA ALA A 300 -22.17 -28.19 -9.74
C ALA A 300 -21.42 -28.72 -10.97
N ALA A 301 -20.11 -28.60 -11.02
CA ALA A 301 -19.29 -29.01 -12.15
C ALA A 301 -19.09 -30.54 -12.19
N PRO A 302 -18.98 -31.15 -13.36
CA PRO A 302 -18.62 -32.59 -13.50
C PRO A 302 -17.25 -32.86 -12.84
N ALA A 303 -17.10 -34.08 -12.30
CA ALA A 303 -15.80 -34.51 -11.79
C ALA A 303 -14.73 -34.46 -12.90
N GLY A 304 -13.54 -34.07 -12.55
CA GLY A 304 -12.44 -33.85 -13.48
C GLY A 304 -12.38 -32.45 -14.10
N SER A 305 -13.40 -31.59 -13.91
CA SER A 305 -13.44 -30.26 -14.48
C SER A 305 -12.24 -29.42 -14.04
N ASN A 306 -11.68 -28.67 -14.99
CA ASN A 306 -10.66 -27.66 -14.78
C ASN A 306 -11.31 -26.27 -14.60
N ILE A 307 -11.16 -25.68 -13.44
CA ILE A 307 -11.73 -24.38 -13.09
C ILE A 307 -10.60 -23.40 -12.78
N LEU A 308 -10.56 -22.25 -13.46
CA LEU A 308 -9.62 -21.17 -13.18
C LEU A 308 -10.38 -19.98 -12.60
N CYS A 309 -9.95 -19.48 -11.42
CA CYS A 309 -10.46 -18.23 -10.90
C CYS A 309 -9.39 -17.13 -10.81
N MET A 310 -9.81 -15.88 -10.99
CA MET A 310 -8.91 -14.72 -10.95
C MET A 310 -8.71 -14.25 -9.51
N LEU A 311 -7.45 -14.07 -9.11
CA LEU A 311 -7.07 -13.40 -7.86
C LEU A 311 -6.46 -12.05 -8.18
N PRO A 312 -7.25 -10.94 -8.08
CA PRO A 312 -6.90 -9.67 -8.71
C PRO A 312 -5.73 -8.94 -8.07
N ASP A 313 -5.45 -9.13 -6.77
CA ASP A 313 -4.44 -8.36 -6.04
C ASP A 313 -3.95 -9.04 -4.76
N THR A 314 -2.96 -8.41 -4.12
CA THR A 314 -2.40 -8.79 -2.82
C THR A 314 -3.24 -8.27 -1.65
N GLY A 315 -3.16 -8.94 -0.49
CA GLY A 315 -3.87 -8.59 0.74
C GLY A 315 -3.32 -7.39 1.52
N GLU A 316 -2.08 -6.98 1.31
CA GLU A 316 -1.41 -5.92 2.08
C GLU A 316 -2.15 -4.56 2.08
N ARG A 317 -2.91 -4.29 1.03
CA ARG A 317 -3.64 -3.03 0.85
C ARG A 317 -4.93 -2.94 1.63
N TYR A 318 -5.25 -3.99 2.40
CA TYR A 318 -6.50 -4.16 3.15
C TYR A 318 -6.29 -4.20 4.66
N LEU A 319 -5.08 -3.90 5.16
CA LEU A 319 -4.73 -3.96 6.60
C LEU A 319 -5.67 -3.16 7.50
N SER A 320 -6.19 -2.03 7.03
CA SER A 320 -7.14 -1.19 7.77
C SER A 320 -8.61 -1.49 7.45
N THR A 321 -8.91 -2.65 6.87
CA THR A 321 -10.26 -3.04 6.43
C THR A 321 -10.80 -4.23 7.26
N PRO A 322 -12.10 -4.57 7.13
CA PRO A 322 -12.67 -5.75 7.78
C PRO A 322 -11.97 -7.07 7.49
N LEU A 323 -11.17 -7.17 6.42
CA LEU A 323 -10.39 -8.38 6.12
C LEU A 323 -9.42 -8.74 7.27
N PHE A 324 -8.89 -7.73 7.97
CA PHE A 324 -7.93 -7.89 9.06
C PHE A 324 -8.51 -7.55 10.44
N ALA A 325 -9.82 -7.30 10.55
CA ALA A 325 -10.44 -6.86 11.80
C ALA A 325 -10.20 -7.83 12.97
N ASP A 326 -10.12 -9.14 12.69
CA ASP A 326 -9.91 -10.18 13.68
C ASP A 326 -8.43 -10.59 13.82
N VAL A 327 -7.51 -9.92 13.13
CA VAL A 327 -6.07 -10.19 13.24
C VAL A 327 -5.47 -9.22 14.25
N PRO A 328 -5.09 -9.69 15.46
CA PRO A 328 -4.57 -8.82 16.51
C PRO A 328 -3.19 -8.27 16.14
N ALA A 329 -2.94 -7.04 16.54
CA ALA A 329 -1.59 -6.44 16.47
C ALA A 329 -0.74 -6.82 17.69
N ASP A 330 -1.38 -7.17 18.79
CA ASP A 330 -0.74 -7.61 20.03
C ASP A 330 -0.72 -9.13 20.14
N MET A 331 0.13 -9.66 21.01
CA MET A 331 0.21 -11.10 21.25
C MET A 331 -1.13 -11.68 21.70
N THR A 332 -1.51 -12.77 21.08
CA THR A 332 -2.64 -13.61 21.51
C THR A 332 -2.34 -14.30 22.84
N THR A 333 -3.36 -14.88 23.48
CA THR A 333 -3.17 -15.67 24.71
C THR A 333 -2.17 -16.83 24.50
N GLU A 334 -2.26 -17.51 23.37
CA GLU A 334 -1.34 -18.60 23.00
C GLU A 334 0.09 -18.11 22.83
N GLU A 335 0.29 -16.99 22.15
CA GLU A 335 1.62 -16.37 21.96
C GLU A 335 2.21 -15.89 23.29
N ILE A 336 1.39 -15.39 24.21
CA ILE A 336 1.80 -15.05 25.58
C ILE A 336 2.25 -16.32 26.33
N GLU A 337 1.52 -17.43 26.21
CA GLU A 337 1.91 -18.71 26.83
C GLU A 337 3.23 -19.23 26.24
N ILE A 338 3.39 -19.17 24.91
CA ILE A 338 4.67 -19.50 24.25
C ILE A 338 5.80 -18.61 24.79
N SER A 339 5.57 -17.30 24.87
CA SER A 339 6.56 -16.34 25.41
C SER A 339 6.95 -16.68 26.84
N ARG A 340 6.01 -17.15 27.67
CA ARG A 340 6.23 -17.53 29.07
C ARG A 340 6.94 -18.89 29.26
N SER A 341 6.99 -19.69 28.19
CA SER A 341 7.63 -21.03 28.25
C SER A 341 9.15 -20.95 28.43
N THR A 342 9.75 -19.78 28.22
CA THR A 342 11.19 -19.53 28.43
C THR A 342 11.43 -18.31 29.32
N PRO A 343 12.55 -18.24 30.06
CA PRO A 343 12.77 -17.18 31.05
C PRO A 343 13.24 -15.85 30.49
N ARG A 344 13.62 -15.77 29.22
CA ARG A 344 14.23 -14.55 28.61
C ARG A 344 13.23 -13.73 27.81
N TYR A 345 13.42 -12.38 27.81
CA TYR A 345 12.73 -11.42 26.94
C TYR A 345 11.20 -11.48 26.99
N ARG A 346 10.62 -11.60 28.19
CA ARG A 346 9.17 -11.60 28.38
C ARG A 346 8.66 -10.19 28.59
N PHE A 347 7.62 -9.81 27.84
CA PHE A 347 7.00 -8.49 27.93
C PHE A 347 6.21 -8.27 29.24
N ASP A 348 5.76 -9.34 29.89
CA ASP A 348 4.91 -9.32 31.07
C ASP A 348 5.68 -9.48 32.40
N ALA A 349 6.98 -9.67 32.31
CA ALA A 349 7.84 -9.77 33.48
C ALA A 349 8.75 -8.54 33.57
N PRO A 350 8.98 -8.01 34.78
CA PRO A 350 10.07 -7.05 34.95
C PRO A 350 11.36 -7.68 34.42
N PRO A 351 12.25 -6.87 33.83
CA PRO A 351 13.53 -7.39 33.36
C PRO A 351 14.13 -8.20 34.51
N PRO A 352 14.68 -9.41 34.26
CA PRO A 352 15.25 -10.24 35.29
C PRO A 352 16.21 -9.36 36.08
N VAL A 353 15.96 -9.25 37.38
CA VAL A 353 16.94 -8.64 38.29
C VAL A 353 18.23 -9.37 37.99
N ALA A 354 19.19 -8.66 37.46
CA ALA A 354 20.47 -9.22 37.07
C ALA A 354 20.94 -10.00 38.29
N LYS A 355 21.01 -11.35 38.17
CA LYS A 355 21.74 -12.12 39.17
C LYS A 355 23.06 -11.39 39.39
N PRO A 356 23.51 -11.15 40.62
CA PRO A 356 24.80 -10.53 40.83
C PRO A 356 25.76 -11.29 39.92
N ALA A 357 26.21 -10.63 38.88
CA ALA A 357 27.11 -11.23 37.91
C ALA A 357 28.25 -11.80 38.72
N ALA A 358 28.55 -13.09 38.55
CA ALA A 358 29.84 -13.61 38.96
C ALA A 358 30.82 -12.55 38.48
N LYS A 359 31.51 -11.88 39.44
CA LYS A 359 32.32 -10.67 39.24
C LYS A 359 32.67 -10.48 37.78
N ALA A 360 31.93 -9.60 37.09
CA ALA A 360 32.30 -9.17 35.75
C ALA A 360 33.74 -8.69 35.85
N PRO A 361 34.58 -8.95 34.86
CA PRO A 361 35.86 -8.27 34.77
C PRO A 361 35.60 -6.79 35.03
N PRO A 362 36.47 -6.12 35.80
CA PRO A 362 36.26 -4.70 36.13
C PRO A 362 35.81 -3.99 34.87
N PRO A 363 34.80 -3.11 34.94
CA PRO A 363 34.31 -2.40 33.76
C PRO A 363 35.53 -1.81 33.07
N GLU A 364 35.67 -2.09 31.77
CA GLU A 364 36.71 -1.44 30.97
C GLU A 364 36.63 0.05 31.27
N PRO A 365 37.74 0.71 31.61
CA PRO A 365 37.73 2.14 31.85
C PRO A 365 37.02 2.81 30.68
N PRO A 366 36.16 3.82 30.92
CA PRO A 366 35.46 4.52 29.86
C PRO A 366 36.50 4.91 28.78
N PRO A 367 36.22 4.72 27.51
CA PRO A 367 37.19 4.97 26.44
C PRO A 367 37.75 6.40 26.63
N ALA A 368 39.06 6.51 26.63
CA ALA A 368 39.75 7.77 26.88
C ALA A 368 39.28 8.80 25.85
N VAL A 369 38.83 9.97 26.30
CA VAL A 369 38.44 11.05 25.42
C VAL A 369 39.67 11.56 24.67
N THR A 370 39.68 11.43 23.34
CA THR A 370 40.75 11.94 22.53
C THR A 370 40.67 13.48 22.44
N PRO A 371 41.83 14.19 22.49
CA PRO A 371 41.82 15.66 22.34
C PRO A 371 41.12 16.11 21.06
N ALA A 372 41.25 15.38 19.97
CA ALA A 372 40.58 15.66 18.71
C ALA A 372 39.06 15.59 18.82
N ALA A 373 38.50 14.56 19.46
CA ALA A 373 37.06 14.43 19.64
C ALA A 373 36.49 15.52 20.60
N ALA A 374 37.25 15.88 21.65
CA ALA A 374 36.86 16.97 22.53
C ALA A 374 36.86 18.33 21.79
N ALA A 375 37.89 18.61 20.97
CA ALA A 375 37.94 19.80 20.13
C ALA A 375 36.81 19.87 19.12
N PHE A 376 36.55 18.80 18.40
CA PHE A 376 35.43 18.71 17.47
C PHE A 376 34.07 18.98 18.15
N LEU A 377 33.83 18.35 19.30
CA LEU A 377 32.60 18.56 20.07
C LEU A 377 32.46 20.04 20.51
N ALA A 378 33.53 20.65 20.95
CA ALA A 378 33.54 22.06 21.34
C ALA A 378 33.27 22.96 20.14
N GLU A 379 33.92 22.75 19.01
CA GLU A 379 33.74 23.49 17.76
C GLU A 379 32.29 23.43 17.29
N VAL A 380 31.78 22.19 17.08
CA VAL A 380 30.45 21.96 16.51
C VAL A 380 29.35 22.54 17.39
N THR A 381 29.45 22.44 18.72
CA THR A 381 28.42 22.96 19.63
C THR A 381 28.51 24.46 19.87
N SER A 382 29.63 25.10 19.56
CA SER A 382 29.82 26.57 19.71
C SER A 382 29.64 27.35 18.41
N ASP A 383 29.32 26.65 17.29
CA ASP A 383 29.11 27.32 16.01
C ASP A 383 27.87 28.22 16.05
N ARG A 384 28.08 29.52 15.95
CA ARG A 384 27.00 30.54 15.97
C ARG A 384 26.19 30.56 14.68
N ASN A 385 26.73 30.06 13.57
CA ASN A 385 26.01 30.00 12.30
C ASN A 385 25.05 28.80 12.24
N GLN A 386 25.32 27.76 13.03
CA GLN A 386 24.48 26.57 13.16
C GLN A 386 24.28 26.24 14.66
N PRO A 387 23.57 27.07 15.41
CA PRO A 387 23.51 26.96 16.86
C PRO A 387 22.74 25.73 17.37
N VAL A 388 21.89 25.10 16.53
CA VAL A 388 21.19 23.85 16.87
C VAL A 388 21.94 22.67 16.32
N VAL A 389 22.39 21.77 17.18
CA VAL A 389 23.14 20.57 16.81
C VAL A 389 22.49 19.37 17.45
N MET A 390 22.31 18.30 16.65
CA MET A 390 21.85 17.01 17.11
C MET A 390 22.89 15.94 16.79
N PHE A 391 23.47 15.34 17.81
CA PHE A 391 24.23 14.10 17.67
C PHE A 391 23.26 12.94 17.61
N ALA A 392 23.32 12.17 16.56
CA ALA A 392 22.29 11.21 16.19
C ALA A 392 22.89 9.90 15.66
N LEU A 393 22.01 8.94 15.39
CA LEU A 393 22.28 7.74 14.61
C LEU A 393 21.26 7.68 13.46
N GLU A 394 21.68 7.24 12.28
CA GLU A 394 20.82 7.18 11.09
C GLU A 394 19.63 6.24 11.25
N TRP A 395 19.83 5.08 11.89
CA TRP A 395 18.80 4.07 12.10
C TRP A 395 17.94 4.25 13.37
N CYS A 396 18.26 5.24 14.21
CA CYS A 396 17.61 5.41 15.51
C CYS A 396 16.23 6.08 15.41
N GLU A 397 15.17 5.38 15.81
CA GLU A 397 13.79 5.88 15.75
C GLU A 397 13.55 7.12 16.61
N PHE A 398 14.23 7.24 17.75
CA PHE A 398 14.16 8.44 18.60
C PHE A 398 14.82 9.64 17.93
N CYS A 399 15.92 9.43 17.21
CA CYS A 399 16.55 10.47 16.39
C CYS A 399 15.58 10.92 15.27
N TRP A 400 14.92 9.98 14.61
CA TRP A 400 13.91 10.30 13.61
C TRP A 400 12.69 11.03 14.19
N SER A 401 12.32 10.78 15.43
CA SER A 401 11.24 11.49 16.12
C SER A 401 11.59 12.97 16.32
N VAL A 402 12.84 13.26 16.72
CA VAL A 402 13.34 14.63 16.82
C VAL A 402 13.44 15.30 15.44
N ARG A 403 13.93 14.59 14.42
CA ARG A 403 14.00 15.10 13.04
C ARG A 403 12.61 15.51 12.53
N ARG A 404 11.58 14.70 12.78
CA ARG A 404 10.19 15.02 12.43
C ARG A 404 9.68 16.26 13.17
N MET A 405 9.97 16.36 14.46
CA MET A 405 9.66 17.55 15.25
C MET A 405 10.34 18.80 14.66
N PHE A 406 11.64 18.75 14.40
CA PHE A 406 12.38 19.89 13.87
C PHE A 406 11.89 20.31 12.49
N ALA A 407 11.56 19.35 11.62
CA ALA A 407 10.98 19.63 10.31
C ALA A 407 9.61 20.31 10.41
N GLU A 408 8.71 19.82 11.28
CA GLU A 408 7.38 20.39 11.46
C GLU A 408 7.42 21.82 12.01
N TYR A 409 8.25 22.05 13.05
CA TYR A 409 8.44 23.37 13.64
C TYR A 409 9.42 24.26 12.87
N LYS A 410 9.95 23.80 11.72
CA LYS A 410 10.93 24.49 10.87
C LYS A 410 12.17 24.97 11.64
N ILE A 411 12.68 24.15 12.54
CA ILE A 411 13.90 24.41 13.28
C ILE A 411 15.10 23.93 12.43
N PRO A 412 15.95 24.86 11.94
CA PRO A 412 17.17 24.47 11.24
C PRO A 412 18.17 23.87 12.24
N TYR A 413 18.85 22.79 11.86
CA TYR A 413 19.82 22.12 12.72
C TYR A 413 20.91 21.42 11.92
N ARG A 414 22.07 21.24 12.55
CA ARG A 414 23.14 20.38 12.08
C ARG A 414 22.97 18.98 12.67
N ALA A 415 22.91 17.95 11.83
CA ALA A 415 22.98 16.55 12.26
C ALA A 415 24.43 16.06 12.23
N VAL A 416 24.85 15.36 13.28
CA VAL A 416 26.10 14.62 13.36
C VAL A 416 25.70 13.16 13.58
N ASP A 417 25.64 12.39 12.46
CA ASP A 417 25.18 11.00 12.45
C ASP A 417 26.37 10.06 12.70
N LEU A 418 26.58 9.72 13.98
CA LEU A 418 27.80 9.05 14.49
C LEU A 418 28.04 7.67 13.88
N ASP A 419 27.04 7.04 13.28
CA ASP A 419 27.11 5.74 12.58
C ASP A 419 27.19 5.88 11.06
N SER A 420 27.17 7.09 10.51
CA SER A 420 27.31 7.31 9.07
C SER A 420 28.72 7.03 8.60
N VAL A 421 28.86 6.79 7.30
CA VAL A 421 30.16 6.47 6.65
C VAL A 421 31.23 7.52 6.94
N GLU A 422 30.83 8.81 7.06
CA GLU A 422 31.72 9.94 7.38
C GLU A 422 32.43 9.75 8.72
N TYR A 423 31.75 9.17 9.70
CA TYR A 423 32.24 9.01 11.08
C TYR A 423 32.74 7.59 11.41
N GLN A 424 32.76 6.66 10.45
CA GLN A 424 33.19 5.28 10.70
C GLN A 424 34.73 5.13 10.70
N LYS A 425 35.45 5.95 9.93
CA LYS A 425 36.90 5.83 9.82
C LYS A 425 37.57 6.02 11.19
N ASP A 426 38.47 5.11 11.55
CA ASP A 426 39.21 5.12 12.81
C ASP A 426 38.31 5.19 14.07
N ASP A 427 37.10 4.63 13.97
CA ASP A 427 36.07 4.71 15.02
C ASP A 427 35.78 6.16 15.48
N TRP A 428 35.78 7.11 14.53
CA TRP A 428 35.61 8.51 14.85
C TRP A 428 34.26 8.81 15.55
N GLY A 429 33.18 8.18 15.12
CA GLY A 429 31.88 8.27 15.79
C GLY A 429 31.91 7.76 17.23
N GLY A 430 32.59 6.69 17.50
CA GLY A 430 32.81 6.18 18.87
C GLY A 430 33.62 7.13 19.75
N GLN A 431 34.66 7.74 19.20
CA GLN A 431 35.46 8.75 19.90
C GLN A 431 34.64 10.01 20.25
N ILE A 432 33.81 10.51 19.31
CA ILE A 432 32.89 11.65 19.58
C ILE A 432 31.86 11.24 20.65
N ARG A 433 31.34 10.02 20.60
CA ARG A 433 30.39 9.51 21.61
C ARG A 433 31.01 9.44 23.02
N ALA A 434 32.29 9.06 23.12
CA ALA A 434 33.04 9.10 24.38
C ALA A 434 33.17 10.54 24.92
N ALA A 435 33.49 11.52 24.03
CA ALA A 435 33.56 12.95 24.39
C ALA A 435 32.19 13.50 24.83
N LEU A 436 31.11 13.13 24.13
CA LEU A 436 29.74 13.49 24.51
C LEU A 436 29.40 12.95 25.91
N THR A 437 29.68 11.66 26.16
CA THR A 437 29.43 11.03 27.46
C THR A 437 30.21 11.72 28.58
N ALA A 438 31.46 12.07 28.35
CA ALA A 438 32.27 12.78 29.33
C ALA A 438 31.74 14.18 29.64
N ARG A 439 31.20 14.90 28.63
CA ARG A 439 30.65 16.25 28.79
C ARG A 439 29.28 16.29 29.41
N THR A 440 28.37 15.36 29.02
CA THR A 440 26.95 15.40 29.41
C THR A 440 26.59 14.38 30.48
N THR A 441 27.45 13.40 30.74
CA THR A 441 27.19 12.20 31.54
C THR A 441 26.15 11.24 30.94
N TRP A 442 25.60 11.57 29.77
CA TRP A 442 24.59 10.79 29.06
C TRP A 442 25.22 9.82 28.07
N LYS A 443 24.74 8.56 28.07
CA LYS A 443 25.23 7.49 27.18
C LYS A 443 24.32 7.26 25.98
N THR A 444 23.09 7.81 26.03
CA THR A 444 22.08 7.61 24.99
C THR A 444 22.15 8.67 23.90
N ILE A 445 21.65 8.32 22.71
CA ILE A 445 21.49 9.17 21.54
C ILE A 445 19.99 9.20 21.18
N PRO A 446 19.41 10.32 20.74
CA PRO A 446 20.08 11.58 20.37
C PRO A 446 20.54 12.43 21.57
N GLN A 447 21.49 13.32 21.30
CA GLN A 447 21.86 14.42 22.21
C GLN A 447 21.75 15.76 21.47
N ILE A 448 21.02 16.69 22.03
CA ILE A 448 20.66 17.95 21.39
C ILE A 448 21.31 19.11 22.13
N PHE A 449 21.91 20.03 21.38
CA PHE A 449 22.51 21.25 21.87
C PHE A 449 21.93 22.46 21.14
N VAL A 450 21.76 23.58 21.84
CA VAL A 450 21.39 24.86 21.25
C VAL A 450 22.34 25.93 21.80
N GLY A 451 23.14 26.52 20.92
CA GLY A 451 24.16 27.53 21.31
C GLY A 451 25.19 27.01 22.33
N GLY A 452 25.49 25.70 22.28
CA GLY A 452 26.39 25.01 23.22
C GLY A 452 25.76 24.55 24.53
N GLU A 453 24.51 24.92 24.80
CA GLU A 453 23.74 24.46 25.94
C GLU A 453 23.10 23.09 25.66
N PHE A 454 23.30 22.16 26.56
CA PHE A 454 22.73 20.80 26.43
C PHE A 454 21.24 20.80 26.78
N VAL A 455 20.41 20.40 25.82
CA VAL A 455 18.94 20.31 25.98
C VAL A 455 18.54 18.96 26.57
N GLY A 456 19.17 17.88 26.13
CA GLY A 456 18.85 16.51 26.51
C GLY A 456 18.71 15.59 25.31
N GLY A 457 17.98 14.47 25.51
CA GLY A 457 17.63 13.50 24.49
C GLY A 457 16.29 13.81 23.80
N CYS A 458 15.65 12.79 23.22
CA CYS A 458 14.40 12.93 22.47
C CYS A 458 13.25 13.48 23.33
N THR A 459 12.95 12.81 24.44
CA THR A 459 11.84 13.21 25.33
C THR A 459 12.13 14.52 26.05
N ASP A 460 13.40 14.77 26.40
CA ASP A 460 13.78 16.03 27.02
C ASP A 460 13.58 17.23 26.08
N ALA A 461 13.85 17.06 24.78
CA ALA A 461 13.57 18.08 23.78
C ALA A 461 12.06 18.34 23.62
N PHE A 462 11.24 17.28 23.72
CA PHE A 462 9.79 17.41 23.68
C PHE A 462 9.23 18.14 24.90
N ASP A 463 9.73 17.81 26.10
CA ASP A 463 9.36 18.47 27.34
C ASP A 463 9.85 19.93 27.38
N ALA A 464 11.06 20.18 26.88
CA ALA A 464 11.59 21.53 26.74
C ALA A 464 10.77 22.38 25.75
N TRP A 465 10.20 21.78 24.71
CA TRP A 465 9.27 22.47 23.81
C TRP A 465 7.95 22.78 24.53
N LYS A 466 7.34 21.79 25.18
CA LYS A 466 6.04 21.95 25.89
C LYS A 466 6.12 22.95 27.04
N SER A 467 7.25 23.02 27.72
CA SER A 467 7.48 23.99 28.80
C SER A 467 7.84 25.39 28.31
N GLY A 468 8.07 25.60 27.01
CA GLY A 468 8.55 26.88 26.46
C GLY A 468 10.07 27.08 26.54
N ARG A 469 10.80 26.23 27.26
CA ARG A 469 12.27 26.34 27.42
C ARG A 469 13.02 26.25 26.09
N LEU A 470 12.65 25.33 25.21
CA LEU A 470 13.31 25.19 23.91
C LEU A 470 13.02 26.37 22.98
N PRO A 471 11.80 26.88 22.83
CA PRO A 471 11.51 28.12 22.11
C PRO A 471 12.29 29.33 22.63
N GLU A 472 12.38 29.52 23.95
CA GLU A 472 13.16 30.60 24.56
C GLU A 472 14.65 30.49 24.22
N LEU A 473 15.19 29.28 24.24
CA LEU A 473 16.58 29.00 23.89
C LEU A 473 16.85 29.26 22.40
N LEU A 474 15.94 28.82 21.52
CA LEU A 474 16.03 29.09 20.08
C LEU A 474 16.02 30.61 19.80
N ALA A 475 15.12 31.37 20.46
CA ALA A 475 15.05 32.81 20.33
C ALA A 475 16.33 33.50 20.83
N LYS A 476 16.90 33.06 21.96
CA LYS A 476 18.17 33.57 22.53
C LYS A 476 19.33 33.48 21.52
N TYR A 477 19.35 32.43 20.70
CA TYR A 477 20.39 32.21 19.69
C TYR A 477 19.97 32.59 18.26
N GLY A 478 18.85 33.34 18.11
CA GLY A 478 18.40 33.87 16.84
C GLY A 478 17.91 32.80 15.82
N VAL A 479 17.44 31.65 16.30
CA VAL A 479 16.94 30.59 15.46
C VAL A 479 15.48 30.81 15.15
N GLU A 480 15.17 31.08 13.88
CA GLU A 480 13.79 31.20 13.42
C GLU A 480 13.08 29.83 13.46
N HIS A 481 11.86 29.81 13.93
CA HIS A 481 11.04 28.59 14.02
C HIS A 481 9.54 28.92 14.01
N ARG A 482 8.71 27.92 13.76
CA ARG A 482 7.24 28.06 13.83
C ARG A 482 6.75 27.77 15.24
N GLY A 483 6.46 28.82 16.00
CA GLY A 483 5.90 28.72 17.36
C GLY A 483 4.37 28.62 17.41
N ASP A 484 3.68 28.83 16.28
CA ASP A 484 2.21 28.87 16.16
C ASP A 484 1.53 27.47 16.08
N LEU A 485 2.29 26.41 15.91
CA LEU A 485 1.78 25.05 15.79
C LEU A 485 1.39 24.44 17.13
N LYS A 486 0.17 23.91 17.21
CA LYS A 486 -0.38 23.23 18.40
C LYS A 486 -0.15 21.73 18.43
N ALA A 487 0.73 21.19 17.56
CA ALA A 487 1.02 19.77 17.55
C ALA A 487 1.70 19.35 18.85
N ASP A 488 1.29 18.22 19.44
CA ASP A 488 2.01 17.66 20.60
C ASP A 488 3.30 16.98 20.10
N PRO A 489 4.50 17.40 20.56
CA PRO A 489 5.76 16.77 20.19
C PRO A 489 5.79 15.26 20.40
N TYR A 490 5.08 14.76 21.39
CA TYR A 490 4.99 13.31 21.66
C TYR A 490 4.29 12.53 20.53
N SER A 491 3.50 13.20 19.69
CA SER A 491 2.89 12.57 18.49
C SER A 491 3.92 12.11 17.45
N PHE A 492 5.17 12.58 17.54
CA PHE A 492 6.27 12.18 16.66
C PHE A 492 7.00 10.91 17.12
N LEU A 493 6.74 10.40 18.33
CA LEU A 493 7.30 9.14 18.80
C LEU A 493 6.86 7.95 17.92
N PRO A 494 7.65 6.86 17.87
CA PRO A 494 7.22 5.63 17.23
C PRO A 494 5.88 5.13 17.79
N GLY A 495 5.03 4.57 16.92
CA GLY A 495 3.67 4.16 17.29
C GLY A 495 3.60 3.16 18.46
N TRP A 496 4.63 2.31 18.61
CA TRP A 496 4.73 1.31 19.69
C TRP A 496 4.99 1.92 21.09
N LEU A 497 5.38 3.22 21.17
CA LEU A 497 5.55 3.96 22.42
C LEU A 497 4.29 4.73 22.84
N HIS A 498 3.29 4.84 21.97
CA HIS A 498 2.03 5.47 22.35
C HIS A 498 1.26 4.57 23.31
N PRO A 499 0.63 5.12 24.36
CA PRO A 499 -0.23 4.32 25.25
C PRO A 499 -1.31 3.66 24.40
N ARG A 500 -1.44 2.33 24.53
CA ARG A 500 -2.46 1.55 23.86
C ARG A 500 -3.81 2.12 24.28
N ARG A 501 -4.64 2.52 23.31
CA ARG A 501 -6.04 2.80 23.59
C ARG A 501 -6.67 1.50 24.01
N ALA A 502 -7.14 1.44 25.27
CA ALA A 502 -7.96 0.32 25.72
C ALA A 502 -9.15 0.21 24.74
N SER A 503 -9.21 -0.92 24.04
CA SER A 503 -10.33 -1.30 23.15
C SER A 503 -11.56 -1.61 23.96
#